data_d53fa3415923eeac8ac0a6a8bda68443
#
_entry.id   d53fa3415923eeac8ac0a6a8bda68443
#
_cell.length_a   1.000
_cell.length_b   1.000
_cell.length_c   1.000
_cell.angle_alpha   90.00
_cell.angle_beta   90.00
_cell.angle_gamma   90.00
#
_symmetry.space_group_name_H-M   'P 1'
#
loop_
_entity.id
_entity.type
_entity.pdbx_description
1 polymer ?
#
loop_
_entity_poly.entity_id
_entity_poly.type
_entity_poly.pdbx_seq_one_letter_code
_entity_poly.pdbx_strand_id
1 'polypeptide(L)' 'MTKNARQTALDVLNDIFGNDAYANISLDRNLRDSELSTVDKGFVTALVYGVV' A
#
# COMPACT_ATOMS: atom_id res chain seq x y z
N MET A 1 16.70 -0.62 -3.74
CA MET A 1 16.12 0.71 -3.93
C MET A 1 14.76 0.77 -3.25
N THR A 2 14.52 1.82 -2.48
CA THR A 2 13.28 1.96 -1.71
C THR A 2 12.13 2.35 -2.62
N LYS A 3 10.98 1.70 -2.45
CA LYS A 3 9.79 2.08 -3.19
C LYS A 3 9.25 3.40 -2.66
N ASN A 4 8.75 4.25 -3.54
CA ASN A 4 8.06 5.46 -3.11
C ASN A 4 6.60 5.13 -2.71
N ALA A 5 5.91 6.10 -2.11
CA ALA A 5 4.54 5.89 -1.63
C ALA A 5 3.60 5.49 -2.77
N ARG A 6 3.76 6.09 -3.92
CA ARG A 6 2.96 5.82 -5.10
C ARG A 6 3.11 4.38 -5.57
N GLN A 7 4.34 3.89 -5.64
CA GLN A 7 4.61 2.51 -6.06
C GLN A 7 4.06 1.52 -5.04
N THR A 8 4.22 1.83 -3.76
CA THR A 8 3.67 0.99 -2.69
C THR A 8 2.15 0.89 -2.79
N ALA A 9 1.47 2.01 -3.05
CA ALA A 9 0.02 2.01 -3.22
C ALA A 9 -0.41 1.15 -4.41
N LEU A 10 0.31 1.24 -5.53
CA LEU A 10 0.04 0.42 -6.70
C LEU A 10 0.22 -1.06 -6.41
N ASP A 11 1.25 -1.42 -5.67
CA ASP A 11 1.50 -2.81 -5.29
C ASP A 11 0.36 -3.35 -4.43
N VAL A 12 -0.13 -2.54 -3.48
CA VAL A 12 -1.27 -2.93 -2.63
C VAL A 12 -2.52 -3.13 -3.48
N LEU A 13 -2.81 -2.19 -4.38
CA LEU A 13 -3.99 -2.29 -5.24
C LEU A 13 -3.92 -3.50 -6.17
N ASN A 14 -2.76 -3.77 -6.73
CA ASN A 14 -2.55 -4.95 -7.57
C ASN A 14 -2.77 -6.23 -6.80
N ASP A 15 -2.35 -6.27 -5.54
CA ASP A 15 -2.53 -7.42 -4.68
C ASP A 15 -4.00 -7.65 -4.37
N ILE A 16 -4.74 -6.58 -4.08
CA ILE A 16 -6.17 -6.66 -3.77
C ILE A 16 -6.97 -7.10 -5.00
N PHE A 17 -6.76 -6.45 -6.13
CA PHE A 17 -7.56 -6.69 -7.33
C PHE A 17 -7.06 -7.86 -8.16
N GLY A 18 -5.78 -8.17 -8.10
CA GLY A 18 -5.19 -9.27 -8.88
C GLY A 18 -5.15 -10.60 -8.15
N ASN A 19 -4.96 -10.58 -6.84
CA ASN A 19 -4.79 -11.78 -6.02
C ASN A 19 -5.87 -11.96 -4.95
N ASP A 20 -6.92 -11.17 -5.00
CA ASP A 20 -8.03 -11.23 -4.03
C ASP A 20 -7.58 -11.06 -2.57
N ALA A 21 -6.49 -10.32 -2.34
CA ALA A 21 -6.01 -10.07 -1.00
C ALA A 21 -6.92 -9.08 -0.27
N TYR A 22 -7.00 -9.21 1.06
CA TYR A 22 -7.72 -8.26 1.87
C TYR A 22 -6.94 -6.94 1.98
N ALA A 23 -7.64 -5.82 1.84
CA ALA A 23 -7.03 -4.51 1.81
C ALA A 23 -6.17 -4.23 3.05
N ASN A 24 -6.69 -4.50 4.24
CA ASN A 24 -5.98 -4.25 5.48
C ASN A 24 -4.72 -5.11 5.61
N ILE A 25 -4.78 -6.37 5.20
CA ILE A 25 -3.65 -7.29 5.29
C ILE A 25 -2.58 -6.93 4.26
N SER A 26 -2.98 -6.69 3.01
CA SER A 26 -2.06 -6.31 1.95
C SER A 26 -1.37 -4.99 2.27
N LEU A 27 -2.14 -4.01 2.74
CA LEU A 27 -1.62 -2.69 3.11
C LEU A 27 -0.58 -2.81 4.23
N ASP A 28 -0.91 -3.54 5.29
CA ASP A 28 0.01 -3.71 6.42
C ASP A 28 1.31 -4.37 5.99
N ARG A 29 1.22 -5.43 5.20
CA ARG A 29 2.39 -6.15 4.70
C ARG A 29 3.28 -5.24 3.86
N ASN A 30 2.71 -4.51 2.92
CA ASN A 30 3.47 -3.64 2.05
C ASN A 30 4.09 -2.46 2.80
N LEU A 31 3.40 -1.92 3.80
CA LEU A 31 3.94 -0.84 4.61
C LEU A 31 5.08 -1.30 5.51
N ARG A 32 5.03 -2.53 6.00
CA ARG A 32 6.12 -3.08 6.81
C ARG A 32 7.39 -3.27 6.00
N ASP A 33 7.25 -3.72 4.75
CA ASP A 33 8.38 -3.99 3.89
C ASP A 33 8.94 -2.73 3.26
N SER A 34 8.24 -1.61 3.36
CA SER A 34 8.68 -0.34 2.81
C SER A 34 9.34 0.52 3.89
N GLU A 35 10.27 1.37 3.50
CA GLU A 35 10.93 2.30 4.40
C GLU A 35 10.31 3.70 4.29
N LEU A 36 8.99 3.74 4.17
CA LEU A 36 8.28 5.00 4.02
C LEU A 36 8.18 5.75 5.34
N SER A 37 8.16 7.08 5.25
CA SER A 37 7.91 7.92 6.41
C SER A 37 6.47 7.75 6.90
N THR A 38 6.19 8.23 8.12
CA THR A 38 4.83 8.18 8.67
C THR A 38 3.84 8.92 7.75
N VAL A 39 4.26 10.04 7.18
CA VAL A 39 3.42 10.82 6.28
C VAL A 39 3.12 10.02 5.01
N ASP A 40 4.12 9.38 4.44
CA ASP A 40 3.94 8.58 3.23
C ASP A 40 3.07 7.35 3.48
N LYS A 41 3.21 6.71 4.64
CA LYS A 41 2.34 5.60 5.01
C LYS A 41 0.89 6.04 5.12
N GLY A 42 0.64 7.23 5.68
CA GLY A 42 -0.70 7.81 5.74
C GLY A 42 -1.25 8.07 4.35
N PHE A 43 -0.42 8.57 3.45
CA PHE A 43 -0.80 8.81 2.06
C PHE A 43 -1.22 7.51 1.35
N VAL A 44 -0.42 6.46 1.50
CA VAL A 44 -0.71 5.16 0.89
C VAL A 44 -2.03 4.60 1.43
N THR A 45 -2.22 4.68 2.75
CA THR A 45 -3.44 4.21 3.40
C THR A 45 -4.67 4.95 2.85
N ALA A 46 -4.59 6.27 2.79
CA ALA A 46 -5.70 7.08 2.28
C ALA A 46 -6.00 6.78 0.81
N LEU A 47 -4.97 6.59 0.02
CA LEU A 47 -5.11 6.30 -1.41
C LEU A 47 -5.79 4.94 -1.62
N VAL A 48 -5.35 3.92 -0.91
CA VAL A 48 -5.91 2.57 -1.03
C VAL A 48 -7.37 2.54 -0.60
N TYR A 49 -7.69 3.09 0.55
CA TYR A 49 -9.08 3.10 1.04
C TYR A 49 -9.97 4.04 0.24
N GLY A 50 -9.39 5.04 -0.41
CA GLY A 50 -10.15 5.91 -1.30
C GLY A 50 -10.55 5.23 -2.60
N VAL A 51 -9.76 4.23 -3.04
CA VAL A 51 -10.05 3.46 -4.26
C VAL A 51 -10.95 2.26 -3.95
N VAL A 52 -10.68 1.60 -2.84
CA VAL A 52 -11.44 0.44 -2.42
C VAL A 52 -12.75 0.87 -1.77
#